data_90669981f378dd7ceb1764d983ed60e2
#
_entry.id   90669981f378dd7ceb1764d983ed60e2
#
_cell.length_a   1.000
_cell.length_b   1.000
_cell.length_c   1.000
_cell.angle_alpha   90.00
_cell.angle_beta   90.00
_cell.angle_gamma   90.00
#
_symmetry.space_group_name_H-M   'P 1'
#
loop_
_entity.id
_entity.type
_entity.pdbx_description
1 polymer ?
#
loop_
_entity_poly.entity_id
_entity_poly.type
_entity_poly.pdbx_seq_one_letter_code
_entity_poly.pdbx_strand_id
1 'polypeptide(L)'
;MFQKKFAIKENVKFIKAGVGGTPSELGMLRFERDVLRENEQPDIIVIEFAVNDEGDETKGDCYESLVRKALKLPWKPAVILLFSVFANDWNLQERLMPVGLRYDLPMVSIKDAVVPQFKNKEKQSITKNQFFYDMFHPSNLGHTIMADCLSYFFERCEETKGLRKNKFVTGIFDEETLERRLLETPVIGNIFESVHLIDKKDSYVGAKIDEGGFVHCDKELQCVEIDDSLMTVPEFPHNWMYNGDSPENAYFEMKISCKALLLIFKDSGETNVGKADVWVDTEYCLCADPHINNWLHCNAVILFNEKETKEHIVRIEIPKEEREKCFTILGFGYVK
;
A
#
# COMPACT_ATOMS: atom_id res chain seq x y z
N MET A 1 -3.93 -6.11 22.81
CA MET A 1 -4.08 -5.00 23.79
C MET A 1 -5.39 -4.28 23.62
N PHE A 2 -5.76 -3.77 22.45
CA PHE A 2 -7.04 -3.09 22.19
C PHE A 2 -8.25 -3.91 22.63
N GLN A 3 -8.36 -5.18 22.25
CA GLN A 3 -9.45 -6.07 22.68
C GLN A 3 -9.58 -6.15 24.20
N LYS A 4 -8.46 -6.27 24.94
CA LYS A 4 -8.49 -6.37 26.40
C LYS A 4 -8.99 -5.09 27.08
N LYS A 5 -8.81 -3.93 26.45
CA LYS A 5 -9.02 -2.63 27.07
C LYS A 5 -10.33 -1.98 26.63
N PHE A 6 -10.71 -2.12 25.38
CA PHE A 6 -11.84 -1.41 24.77
C PHE A 6 -12.96 -2.34 24.29
N ALA A 7 -12.70 -3.65 24.10
CA ALA A 7 -13.73 -4.56 23.63
C ALA A 7 -14.73 -4.94 24.74
N ILE A 8 -16.00 -4.76 24.45
CA ILE A 8 -17.10 -5.29 25.25
C ILE A 8 -17.55 -6.59 24.61
N LYS A 9 -17.31 -7.74 25.28
CA LYS A 9 -17.80 -9.07 24.88
C LYS A 9 -17.32 -9.54 23.49
N GLU A 10 -16.03 -9.63 23.25
CA GLU A 10 -15.45 -10.21 22.01
C GLU A 10 -15.92 -9.58 20.70
N ASN A 11 -16.42 -8.35 20.71
CA ASN A 11 -17.01 -7.69 19.54
C ASN A 11 -15.98 -6.92 18.68
N VAL A 12 -14.70 -7.25 18.74
CA VAL A 12 -13.68 -6.61 17.91
C VAL A 12 -13.12 -7.63 16.93
N LYS A 13 -13.32 -7.37 15.64
CA LYS A 13 -12.70 -8.09 14.54
C LYS A 13 -11.51 -7.28 14.03
N PHE A 14 -10.37 -7.93 13.87
CA PHE A 14 -9.20 -7.34 13.22
C PHE A 14 -9.09 -7.85 11.78
N ILE A 15 -8.87 -6.92 10.85
CA ILE A 15 -8.54 -7.20 9.46
C ILE A 15 -7.07 -6.83 9.26
N LYS A 16 -6.23 -7.81 8.98
CA LYS A 16 -4.85 -7.60 8.58
C LYS A 16 -4.78 -7.50 7.05
N ALA A 17 -4.30 -6.38 6.56
CA ALA A 17 -4.14 -6.11 5.13
C ALA A 17 -2.74 -5.57 4.79
N GLY A 18 -1.79 -5.67 5.73
CA GLY A 18 -0.41 -5.25 5.54
C GLY A 18 0.38 -6.27 4.73
N VAL A 19 1.18 -5.80 3.77
CA VAL A 19 2.15 -6.59 3.02
C VAL A 19 3.53 -6.01 3.27
N GLY A 20 4.44 -6.83 3.81
CA GLY A 20 5.76 -6.40 4.22
C GLY A 20 6.54 -5.73 3.09
N GLY A 21 7.17 -4.57 3.39
CA GLY A 21 8.05 -3.86 2.48
C GLY A 21 7.37 -3.17 1.30
N THR A 22 6.04 -3.14 1.21
CA THR A 22 5.34 -2.56 0.06
C THR A 22 4.90 -1.11 0.32
N PRO A 23 4.99 -0.21 -0.69
CA PRO A 23 4.55 1.17 -0.58
C PRO A 23 3.04 1.32 -0.74
N SER A 24 2.56 2.56 -0.54
CA SER A 24 1.13 2.92 -0.65
C SER A 24 0.53 2.69 -2.04
N GLU A 25 1.32 2.66 -3.09
CA GLU A 25 0.89 2.24 -4.44
C GLU A 25 0.21 0.88 -4.43
N LEU A 26 0.83 -0.10 -3.78
CA LEU A 26 0.26 -1.44 -3.63
C LEU A 26 -0.86 -1.46 -2.58
N GLY A 27 -0.72 -0.71 -1.49
CA GLY A 27 -1.79 -0.59 -0.50
C GLY A 27 -3.10 -0.06 -1.08
N MET A 28 -3.02 0.95 -1.92
CA MET A 28 -4.14 1.56 -2.62
C MET A 28 -4.81 0.59 -3.61
N LEU A 29 -4.01 -0.13 -4.41
CA LEU A 29 -4.50 -1.13 -5.38
C LEU A 29 -5.25 -2.28 -4.70
N ARG A 30 -4.71 -2.76 -3.57
CA ARG A 30 -5.22 -3.90 -2.83
C ARG A 30 -6.36 -3.55 -1.87
N PHE A 31 -6.66 -2.26 -1.67
CA PHE A 31 -7.59 -1.80 -0.64
C PHE A 31 -8.96 -2.47 -0.72
N GLU A 32 -9.55 -2.55 -1.91
CA GLU A 32 -10.86 -3.19 -2.08
C GLU A 32 -10.79 -4.70 -1.84
N ARG A 33 -9.75 -5.36 -2.36
CA ARG A 33 -9.57 -6.80 -2.23
C ARG A 33 -9.25 -7.23 -0.80
N ASP A 34 -8.34 -6.54 -0.12
CA ASP A 34 -7.73 -7.01 1.13
C ASP A 34 -8.34 -6.38 2.38
N VAL A 35 -8.84 -5.14 2.29
CA VAL A 35 -9.46 -4.42 3.41
C VAL A 35 -10.99 -4.56 3.37
N LEU A 36 -11.62 -4.21 2.25
CA LEU A 36 -13.08 -4.26 2.12
C LEU A 36 -13.57 -5.67 1.83
N ARG A 37 -12.74 -6.48 1.16
CA ARG A 37 -13.12 -7.81 0.72
C ARG A 37 -14.47 -7.72 0.00
N GLU A 38 -15.32 -8.70 0.03
CA GLU A 38 -16.62 -8.57 -0.65
C GLU A 38 -17.63 -7.73 0.17
N ASN A 39 -17.57 -7.76 1.50
CA ASN A 39 -18.62 -7.18 2.35
C ASN A 39 -18.10 -6.62 3.70
N GLU A 40 -16.79 -6.45 3.90
CA GLU A 40 -16.28 -5.93 5.15
C GLU A 40 -16.47 -4.41 5.21
N GLN A 41 -16.96 -3.94 6.33
CA GLN A 41 -17.18 -2.52 6.64
C GLN A 41 -16.43 -2.15 7.91
N PRO A 42 -15.10 -1.96 7.86
CA PRO A 42 -14.33 -1.61 9.05
C PRO A 42 -14.78 -0.27 9.63
N ASP A 43 -14.99 -0.22 10.95
CA ASP A 43 -15.32 1.02 11.66
C ASP A 43 -14.09 1.93 11.81
N ILE A 44 -12.88 1.32 11.85
CA ILE A 44 -11.61 2.03 12.00
C ILE A 44 -10.63 1.47 10.97
N ILE A 45 -9.96 2.37 10.24
CA ILE A 45 -8.88 2.03 9.29
C ILE A 45 -7.61 2.72 9.76
N VAL A 46 -6.55 1.95 10.02
CA VAL A 46 -5.21 2.46 10.34
C VAL A 46 -4.34 2.37 9.09
N ILE A 47 -3.81 3.50 8.64
CA ILE A 47 -2.96 3.60 7.44
C ILE A 47 -1.52 3.88 7.90
N GLU A 48 -0.59 2.97 7.54
CA GLU A 48 0.83 3.05 7.89
C GLU A 48 1.70 2.74 6.67
N PHE A 49 2.43 3.75 6.18
CA PHE A 49 3.40 3.65 5.09
C PHE A 49 4.61 4.56 5.30
N ALA A 50 4.76 5.14 6.49
CA ALA A 50 5.77 6.15 6.75
C ALA A 50 7.23 5.69 6.59
N VAL A 51 7.47 4.39 6.52
CA VAL A 51 8.80 3.82 6.30
C VAL A 51 8.91 3.07 4.97
N ASN A 52 7.79 2.77 4.31
CA ASN A 52 7.81 1.99 3.07
C ASN A 52 7.58 2.86 1.81
N ASP A 53 7.05 4.07 1.94
CA ASP A 53 6.76 4.98 0.81
C ASP A 53 8.02 5.66 0.20
N GLU A 54 9.23 5.24 0.57
CA GLU A 54 10.42 5.70 -0.15
C GLU A 54 10.42 5.21 -1.60
N GLY A 55 9.93 4.00 -1.83
CA GLY A 55 9.75 3.42 -3.15
C GLY A 55 8.57 3.96 -3.95
N ASP A 56 7.66 4.75 -3.33
CA ASP A 56 6.52 5.34 -4.03
C ASP A 56 6.97 6.38 -5.05
N GLU A 57 6.83 6.06 -6.33
CA GLU A 57 7.16 6.96 -7.45
C GLU A 57 6.30 8.22 -7.45
N THR A 58 5.08 8.17 -6.90
CA THR A 58 4.13 9.29 -6.88
C THR A 58 4.45 10.33 -5.81
N LYS A 59 5.41 10.02 -4.94
CA LYS A 59 5.83 10.89 -3.82
C LYS A 59 4.71 11.25 -2.86
N GLY A 60 3.72 10.33 -2.72
CA GLY A 60 2.60 10.42 -1.81
C GLY A 60 1.24 10.63 -2.45
N ASP A 61 1.11 10.72 -3.79
CA ASP A 61 -0.21 10.74 -4.46
C ASP A 61 -0.99 9.47 -4.14
N CYS A 62 -0.35 8.30 -4.24
CA CYS A 62 -0.97 7.02 -3.91
C CYS A 62 -1.39 6.95 -2.44
N TYR A 63 -0.59 7.52 -1.53
CA TYR A 63 -0.95 7.62 -0.11
C TYR A 63 -2.19 8.49 0.10
N GLU A 64 -2.22 9.72 -0.46
CA GLU A 64 -3.40 10.58 -0.36
C GLU A 64 -4.60 9.98 -1.07
N SER A 65 -4.42 9.34 -2.23
CA SER A 65 -5.46 8.60 -2.95
C SER A 65 -6.09 7.51 -2.07
N LEU A 66 -5.28 6.73 -1.34
CA LEU A 66 -5.75 5.71 -0.40
C LEU A 66 -6.54 6.32 0.77
N VAL A 67 -6.02 7.40 1.38
CA VAL A 67 -6.70 8.11 2.47
C VAL A 67 -8.07 8.64 1.99
N ARG A 68 -8.12 9.29 0.85
CA ARG A 68 -9.36 9.81 0.25
C ARG A 68 -10.34 8.70 -0.07
N LYS A 69 -9.86 7.58 -0.61
CA LYS A 69 -10.68 6.39 -0.89
C LYS A 69 -11.34 5.86 0.38
N ALA A 70 -10.58 5.75 1.47
CA ALA A 70 -11.11 5.35 2.78
C ALA A 70 -12.15 6.34 3.33
N LEU A 71 -11.89 7.65 3.23
CA LEU A 71 -12.80 8.70 3.70
C LEU A 71 -14.11 8.81 2.90
N LYS A 72 -14.10 8.37 1.65
CA LYS A 72 -15.29 8.37 0.76
C LYS A 72 -16.19 7.16 0.94
N LEU A 73 -15.80 6.17 1.75
CA LEU A 73 -16.65 5.01 2.01
C LEU A 73 -18.01 5.42 2.59
N PRO A 74 -19.12 4.80 2.15
CA PRO A 74 -20.47 5.23 2.54
C PRO A 74 -20.74 5.19 4.04
N TRP A 75 -20.08 4.28 4.76
CA TRP A 75 -20.26 4.12 6.22
C TRP A 75 -19.30 4.97 7.06
N LYS A 76 -18.45 5.81 6.40
CA LYS A 76 -17.59 6.82 7.05
C LYS A 76 -16.73 6.27 8.19
N PRO A 77 -15.82 5.34 7.93
CA PRO A 77 -14.93 4.81 8.95
C PRO A 77 -14.04 5.92 9.55
N ALA A 78 -13.61 5.73 10.79
CA ALA A 78 -12.55 6.55 11.36
C ALA A 78 -11.22 6.17 10.72
N VAL A 79 -10.51 7.12 10.12
CA VAL A 79 -9.19 6.92 9.52
C VAL A 79 -8.12 7.47 10.45
N ILE A 80 -7.14 6.66 10.81
CA ILE A 80 -6.00 7.00 11.66
C ILE A 80 -4.72 6.84 10.86
N LEU A 81 -3.87 7.86 10.84
CA LEU A 81 -2.56 7.79 10.22
C LEU A 81 -1.51 7.42 11.26
N LEU A 82 -0.78 6.35 11.02
CA LEU A 82 0.29 5.87 11.89
C LEU A 82 1.64 6.10 11.22
N PHE A 83 2.60 6.66 11.93
CA PHE A 83 3.93 6.94 11.41
C PHE A 83 4.98 6.14 12.18
N SER A 84 5.39 5.01 11.62
CA SER A 84 6.51 4.20 12.10
C SER A 84 7.85 4.89 11.90
N VAL A 85 8.94 4.28 12.37
CA VAL A 85 10.29 4.82 12.26
C VAL A 85 11.30 3.70 12.13
N PHE A 86 12.40 3.91 11.38
CA PHE A 86 13.55 3.02 11.32
C PHE A 86 14.57 3.32 12.44
N ALA A 87 15.49 2.39 12.68
CA ALA A 87 16.48 2.51 13.74
C ALA A 87 17.47 3.68 13.54
N ASN A 88 17.58 4.21 12.34
CA ASN A 88 18.35 5.44 12.03
C ASN A 88 17.58 6.74 12.30
N ASP A 89 16.42 6.67 12.98
CA ASP A 89 15.49 7.78 13.27
C ASP A 89 14.77 8.34 12.02
N TRP A 90 14.85 7.64 10.88
CA TRP A 90 14.27 8.07 9.61
C TRP A 90 12.83 7.59 9.42
N ASN A 91 11.99 8.44 8.87
CA ASN A 91 10.69 8.13 8.26
C ASN A 91 10.24 9.28 7.35
N LEU A 92 9.09 9.10 6.71
CA LEU A 92 8.46 10.06 5.79
C LEU A 92 7.30 10.85 6.43
N GLN A 93 7.23 10.92 7.75
CA GLN A 93 6.17 11.64 8.45
C GLN A 93 5.98 13.08 7.93
N GLU A 94 7.07 13.81 7.65
CA GLU A 94 6.99 15.19 7.15
C GLU A 94 6.37 15.28 5.77
N ARG A 95 6.55 14.27 4.92
CA ARG A 95 5.90 14.17 3.60
C ARG A 95 4.41 13.86 3.72
N LEU A 96 4.03 12.97 4.63
CA LEU A 96 2.68 12.38 4.71
C LEU A 96 1.75 13.13 5.66
N MET A 97 2.30 13.79 6.70
CA MET A 97 1.54 14.56 7.68
C MET A 97 0.62 15.65 7.07
N PRO A 98 0.99 16.36 5.99
CA PRO A 98 0.11 17.32 5.35
C PRO A 98 -1.24 16.75 4.93
N VAL A 99 -1.31 15.46 4.57
CA VAL A 99 -2.56 14.75 4.24
C VAL A 99 -3.46 14.67 5.48
N GLY A 100 -2.89 14.28 6.64
CA GLY A 100 -3.63 14.24 7.90
C GLY A 100 -4.17 15.62 8.31
N LEU A 101 -3.35 16.66 8.14
CA LEU A 101 -3.78 18.05 8.43
C LEU A 101 -4.88 18.52 7.49
N ARG A 102 -4.81 18.18 6.19
CA ARG A 102 -5.82 18.55 5.20
C ARG A 102 -7.20 18.01 5.57
N TYR A 103 -7.27 16.73 5.96
CA TYR A 103 -8.54 16.06 6.24
C TYR A 103 -8.91 16.02 7.73
N ASP A 104 -8.14 16.70 8.60
CA ASP A 104 -8.32 16.74 10.06
C ASP A 104 -8.35 15.35 10.68
N LEU A 105 -7.40 14.51 10.25
CA LEU A 105 -7.31 13.12 10.70
C LEU A 105 -6.42 13.00 11.93
N PRO A 106 -6.73 12.08 12.84
CA PRO A 106 -5.84 11.72 13.91
C PRO A 106 -4.54 11.10 13.36
N MET A 107 -3.42 11.53 13.93
CA MET A 107 -2.09 11.06 13.58
C MET A 107 -1.37 10.56 14.83
N VAL A 108 -0.80 9.35 14.77
CA VAL A 108 -0.02 8.74 15.84
C VAL A 108 1.41 8.55 15.35
N SER A 109 2.35 9.33 15.91
CA SER A 109 3.76 9.27 15.55
C SER A 109 4.54 8.40 16.53
N ILE A 110 4.98 7.26 16.06
CA ILE A 110 5.91 6.40 16.80
C ILE A 110 7.28 7.07 16.89
N LYS A 111 7.74 7.73 15.80
CA LYS A 111 8.98 8.50 15.80
C LYS A 111 9.04 9.50 16.94
N ASP A 112 8.02 10.34 17.08
CA ASP A 112 8.01 11.39 18.10
C ASP A 112 7.87 10.83 19.53
N ALA A 113 7.23 9.65 19.67
CA ALA A 113 7.14 8.98 20.95
C ALA A 113 8.46 8.36 21.42
N VAL A 114 9.23 7.71 20.52
CA VAL A 114 10.37 6.87 20.93
C VAL A 114 11.74 7.51 20.68
N VAL A 115 11.91 8.30 19.62
CA VAL A 115 13.24 8.88 19.29
C VAL A 115 13.78 9.80 20.39
N PRO A 116 12.97 10.65 21.05
CA PRO A 116 13.44 11.42 22.20
C PRO A 116 13.90 10.53 23.37
N GLN A 117 13.30 9.37 23.56
CA GLN A 117 13.70 8.41 24.60
C GLN A 117 15.08 7.80 24.31
N PHE A 118 15.37 7.48 23.06
CA PHE A 118 16.66 6.92 22.65
C PHE A 118 17.83 7.88 22.93
N LYS A 119 17.59 9.20 22.90
CA LYS A 119 18.60 10.25 23.09
C LYS A 119 18.77 10.68 24.55
N ASN A 120 17.80 10.41 25.41
CA ASN A 120 17.81 10.86 26.80
C ASN A 120 18.44 9.80 27.72
N LYS A 121 19.78 9.88 27.89
CA LYS A 121 20.53 8.93 28.72
C LYS A 121 20.16 8.93 30.21
N GLU A 122 19.61 10.03 30.73
CA GLU A 122 19.28 10.15 32.18
C GLU A 122 17.89 9.60 32.53
N LYS A 123 16.93 9.70 31.61
CA LYS A 123 15.53 9.27 31.80
C LYS A 123 15.07 8.35 30.68
N GLN A 124 15.97 7.51 30.20
CA GLN A 124 15.68 6.61 29.10
C GLN A 124 14.70 5.52 29.55
N SER A 125 13.49 5.54 28.99
CA SER A 125 12.47 4.52 29.23
C SER A 125 12.72 3.27 28.38
N ILE A 126 13.34 3.44 27.20
CA ILE A 126 13.66 2.38 26.26
C ILE A 126 14.88 2.72 25.42
N THR A 127 15.70 1.73 25.12
CA THR A 127 16.84 1.86 24.20
C THR A 127 16.46 1.45 22.78
N LYS A 128 17.25 1.85 21.77
CA LYS A 128 17.09 1.38 20.39
C LYS A 128 17.10 -0.13 20.28
N ASN A 129 18.08 -0.79 20.94
CA ASN A 129 18.23 -2.25 20.91
C ASN A 129 17.08 -3.01 21.58
N GLN A 130 16.33 -2.37 22.46
CA GLN A 130 15.09 -2.94 23.02
C GLN A 130 13.90 -2.75 22.08
N PHE A 131 13.84 -1.60 21.40
CA PHE A 131 12.74 -1.27 20.50
C PHE A 131 12.86 -2.00 19.16
N PHE A 132 14.05 -2.07 18.56
CA PHE A 132 14.27 -2.64 17.25
C PHE A 132 14.87 -4.06 17.32
N TYR A 133 14.39 -4.92 16.43
CA TYR A 133 14.97 -6.23 16.18
C TYR A 133 16.19 -6.13 15.24
N ASP A 134 16.07 -5.30 14.20
CA ASP A 134 17.10 -4.97 13.22
C ASP A 134 17.03 -3.48 12.84
N MET A 135 17.61 -3.09 11.71
CA MET A 135 17.59 -1.68 11.24
C MET A 135 16.17 -1.21 10.85
N PHE A 136 15.27 -2.11 10.52
CA PHE A 136 13.97 -1.82 9.90
C PHE A 136 12.78 -2.21 10.79
N HIS A 137 12.90 -3.28 11.55
CA HIS A 137 11.76 -3.92 12.21
C HIS A 137 11.76 -3.73 13.73
N PRO A 138 10.61 -3.35 14.32
CA PRO A 138 10.44 -3.37 15.76
C PRO A 138 10.55 -4.78 16.34
N SER A 139 11.13 -4.88 17.54
CA SER A 139 11.07 -6.09 18.35
C SER A 139 9.65 -6.33 18.91
N ASN A 140 9.41 -7.45 19.58
CA ASN A 140 8.15 -7.68 20.29
C ASN A 140 7.84 -6.57 21.30
N LEU A 141 8.86 -6.04 21.99
CA LEU A 141 8.71 -4.90 22.90
C LEU A 141 8.41 -3.61 22.13
N GLY A 142 9.08 -3.40 20.96
CA GLY A 142 8.79 -2.30 20.06
C GLY A 142 7.31 -2.31 19.61
N HIS A 143 6.81 -3.45 19.17
CA HIS A 143 5.39 -3.60 18.80
C HIS A 143 4.45 -3.34 20.00
N THR A 144 4.83 -3.75 21.21
CA THR A 144 4.05 -3.44 22.42
C THR A 144 3.95 -1.93 22.63
N ILE A 145 5.06 -1.19 22.48
CA ILE A 145 5.08 0.26 22.62
C ILE A 145 4.26 0.95 21.52
N MET A 146 4.34 0.49 20.28
CA MET A 146 3.49 1.00 19.19
C MET A 146 1.99 0.81 19.55
N ALA A 147 1.64 -0.36 20.10
CA ALA A 147 0.28 -0.64 20.55
C ALA A 147 -0.12 0.23 21.76
N ASP A 148 0.82 0.56 22.64
CA ASP A 148 0.58 1.48 23.76
C ASP A 148 0.34 2.92 23.29
N CYS A 149 1.06 3.38 22.25
CA CYS A 149 0.81 4.68 21.63
C CYS A 149 -0.62 4.78 21.06
N LEU A 150 -1.06 3.74 20.32
CA LEU A 150 -2.43 3.66 19.82
C LEU A 150 -3.45 3.58 20.98
N SER A 151 -3.16 2.80 22.03
CA SER A 151 -4.05 2.69 23.19
C SER A 151 -4.19 4.02 23.93
N TYR A 152 -3.09 4.76 24.11
CA TYR A 152 -3.12 6.09 24.68
C TYR A 152 -3.95 7.05 23.83
N PHE A 153 -3.80 7.01 22.51
CA PHE A 153 -4.65 7.79 21.61
C PHE A 153 -6.15 7.50 21.84
N PHE A 154 -6.56 6.23 21.90
CA PHE A 154 -7.95 5.87 22.15
C PHE A 154 -8.44 6.32 23.55
N GLU A 155 -7.61 6.23 24.59
CA GLU A 155 -7.92 6.77 25.92
C GLU A 155 -8.18 8.28 25.88
N ARG A 156 -7.33 9.02 25.17
CA ARG A 156 -7.54 10.46 24.99
C ARG A 156 -8.84 10.77 24.24
N CYS A 157 -9.20 9.96 23.26
CA CYS A 157 -10.50 10.09 22.59
C CYS A 157 -11.68 9.88 23.54
N GLU A 158 -11.63 8.88 24.43
CA GLU A 158 -12.65 8.64 25.44
C GLU A 158 -12.77 9.79 26.42
N GLU A 159 -11.66 10.29 26.95
CA GLU A 159 -11.65 11.43 27.89
C GLU A 159 -12.25 12.70 27.27
N THR A 160 -12.01 12.94 25.98
CA THR A 160 -12.52 14.13 25.28
C THR A 160 -13.95 13.98 24.78
N LYS A 161 -14.54 12.79 24.80
CA LYS A 161 -15.91 12.50 24.34
C LYS A 161 -16.98 13.38 25.01
N GLY A 162 -16.81 13.71 26.29
CA GLY A 162 -17.68 14.62 27.04
C GLY A 162 -17.48 16.10 26.71
N LEU A 163 -16.30 16.52 26.27
CA LEU A 163 -15.96 17.91 25.98
C LEU A 163 -16.50 18.38 24.62
N ARG A 164 -16.75 17.46 23.69
CA ARG A 164 -17.31 17.77 22.36
C ARG A 164 -18.73 18.36 22.38
N LYS A 165 -19.44 18.30 23.50
CA LYS A 165 -20.73 18.95 23.69
C LYS A 165 -20.63 20.47 23.87
N ASN A 166 -19.45 21.00 24.16
CA ASN A 166 -19.21 22.44 24.27
C ASN A 166 -18.63 22.98 22.96
N LYS A 167 -19.35 23.87 22.29
CA LYS A 167 -19.04 24.51 21.00
C LYS A 167 -17.68 25.25 20.92
N PHE A 168 -16.83 25.17 21.93
CA PHE A 168 -15.52 25.84 21.99
C PHE A 168 -14.30 24.93 21.67
N VAL A 169 -14.51 23.64 21.41
CA VAL A 169 -13.44 22.79 20.91
C VAL A 169 -13.41 22.96 19.39
N THR A 170 -12.54 23.84 18.91
CA THR A 170 -12.21 24.00 17.49
C THR A 170 -11.73 22.66 16.92
N GLY A 171 -12.39 22.16 15.88
CA GLY A 171 -12.08 20.86 15.28
C GLY A 171 -13.21 19.85 15.44
N ILE A 172 -14.47 20.30 15.39
CA ILE A 172 -15.60 19.39 15.23
C ILE A 172 -15.49 18.86 13.80
N PHE A 173 -15.05 17.61 13.69
CA PHE A 173 -15.22 16.85 12.46
C PHE A 173 -16.72 16.72 12.22
N ASP A 174 -17.24 17.49 11.30
CA ASP A 174 -18.57 17.33 10.76
C ASP A 174 -18.48 16.81 9.31
N GLU A 175 -19.48 16.09 8.90
CA GLU A 175 -19.53 15.44 7.59
C GLU A 175 -19.48 16.48 6.46
N GLU A 176 -20.16 17.62 6.61
CA GLU A 176 -20.15 18.70 5.63
C GLU A 176 -18.75 19.31 5.44
N THR A 177 -18.01 19.50 6.54
CA THR A 177 -16.62 19.96 6.49
C THR A 177 -15.71 18.96 5.80
N LEU A 178 -15.87 17.65 6.06
CA LEU A 178 -15.10 16.61 5.37
C LEU A 178 -15.43 16.59 3.88
N GLU A 179 -16.70 16.59 3.51
CA GLU A 179 -17.12 16.59 2.11
C GLU A 179 -16.55 17.82 1.36
N ARG A 180 -16.60 18.99 1.97
CA ARG A 180 -15.99 20.20 1.40
C ARG A 180 -14.47 20.00 1.18
N ARG A 181 -13.74 19.49 2.18
CA ARG A 181 -12.29 19.23 2.06
C ARG A 181 -11.96 18.20 0.98
N LEU A 182 -12.81 17.20 0.79
CA LEU A 182 -12.67 16.23 -0.28
C LEU A 182 -12.93 16.79 -1.69
N LEU A 183 -13.67 17.91 -1.79
CA LEU A 183 -13.88 18.62 -3.04
C LEU A 183 -12.75 19.61 -3.37
N GLU A 184 -11.97 20.03 -2.36
CA GLU A 184 -10.82 20.91 -2.56
C GLU A 184 -9.67 20.15 -3.26
N THR A 185 -8.73 20.92 -3.84
CA THR A 185 -7.52 20.36 -4.43
C THR A 185 -6.76 19.54 -3.40
N PRO A 186 -6.36 18.30 -3.73
CA PRO A 186 -5.51 17.49 -2.87
C PRO A 186 -4.20 18.19 -2.50
N VAL A 187 -3.59 17.79 -1.39
CA VAL A 187 -2.31 18.37 -0.94
C VAL A 187 -1.15 17.84 -1.78
N ILE A 188 -1.19 16.55 -2.11
CA ILE A 188 -0.18 15.86 -2.91
C ILE A 188 -0.80 15.46 -4.24
N GLY A 189 -1.84 14.64 -4.21
CA GLY A 189 -2.54 14.19 -5.40
C GLY A 189 -3.65 13.18 -5.12
N ASN A 190 -4.44 12.87 -6.15
CA ASN A 190 -5.52 11.91 -6.08
C ASN A 190 -5.75 11.15 -7.39
N ILE A 191 -4.72 11.03 -8.20
CA ILE A 191 -4.81 10.44 -9.54
C ILE A 191 -5.29 9.00 -9.46
N PHE A 192 -4.79 8.26 -8.48
CA PHE A 192 -5.07 6.83 -8.31
C PHE A 192 -6.23 6.52 -7.36
N GLU A 193 -6.99 7.52 -6.91
CA GLU A 193 -8.12 7.34 -5.99
C GLU A 193 -9.17 6.34 -6.52
N SER A 194 -9.40 6.33 -7.84
CA SER A 194 -10.32 5.41 -8.52
C SER A 194 -9.62 4.26 -9.26
N VAL A 195 -8.43 3.88 -8.81
CA VAL A 195 -7.70 2.77 -9.41
C VAL A 195 -8.41 1.44 -9.22
N HIS A 196 -8.37 0.60 -10.24
CA HIS A 196 -8.87 -0.78 -10.24
C HIS A 196 -7.75 -1.73 -10.61
N LEU A 197 -7.77 -2.93 -10.02
CA LEU A 197 -6.84 -4.01 -10.32
C LEU A 197 -7.34 -4.83 -11.52
N ILE A 198 -6.43 -5.19 -12.42
CA ILE A 198 -6.62 -6.24 -13.42
C ILE A 198 -5.60 -7.34 -13.12
N ASP A 199 -6.07 -8.56 -12.98
CA ASP A 199 -5.26 -9.76 -12.93
C ASP A 199 -5.80 -10.82 -13.91
N LYS A 200 -5.19 -12.00 -13.93
CA LYS A 200 -5.57 -13.08 -14.87
C LYS A 200 -7.01 -13.61 -14.62
N LYS A 201 -7.57 -13.41 -13.44
CA LYS A 201 -8.93 -13.81 -13.08
C LYS A 201 -9.95 -12.75 -13.46
N ASP A 202 -9.65 -11.50 -13.13
CA ASP A 202 -10.59 -10.38 -13.25
C ASP A 202 -10.30 -9.57 -14.51
N SER A 203 -10.91 -10.01 -15.62
CA SER A 203 -10.79 -9.32 -16.90
C SER A 203 -11.57 -8.00 -16.92
N TYR A 204 -10.93 -6.93 -17.32
CA TYR A 204 -11.56 -5.65 -17.60
C TYR A 204 -12.13 -5.64 -19.03
N VAL A 205 -13.42 -5.34 -19.20
CA VAL A 205 -14.07 -5.29 -20.52
C VAL A 205 -13.42 -4.29 -21.49
N GLY A 206 -12.72 -3.24 -20.97
CA GLY A 206 -11.96 -2.28 -21.75
C GLY A 206 -10.53 -2.68 -22.08
N ALA A 207 -10.10 -3.90 -21.71
CA ALA A 207 -8.80 -4.44 -22.05
C ALA A 207 -8.93 -5.67 -22.95
N LYS A 208 -8.05 -5.76 -23.96
CA LYS A 208 -7.84 -6.95 -24.76
C LYS A 208 -6.43 -7.43 -24.55
N ILE A 209 -6.25 -8.67 -24.13
CA ILE A 209 -4.96 -9.24 -23.74
C ILE A 209 -4.61 -10.36 -24.71
N ASP A 210 -3.40 -10.30 -25.24
CA ASP A 210 -2.67 -11.38 -25.89
C ASP A 210 -1.54 -11.79 -24.94
N GLU A 211 -1.69 -12.93 -24.30
CA GLU A 211 -0.74 -13.43 -23.29
C GLU A 211 0.62 -13.83 -23.89
N GLY A 212 0.71 -14.04 -25.23
CA GLY A 212 1.93 -14.54 -25.85
C GLY A 212 2.47 -15.78 -25.16
N GLY A 213 3.69 -15.69 -24.62
CA GLY A 213 4.30 -16.75 -23.82
C GLY A 213 4.02 -16.69 -22.31
N PHE A 214 3.21 -15.73 -21.83
CA PHE A 214 2.89 -15.56 -20.40
C PHE A 214 1.69 -16.40 -19.94
N VAL A 215 1.61 -17.62 -20.43
CA VAL A 215 0.44 -18.51 -20.24
C VAL A 215 0.41 -19.19 -18.88
N HIS A 216 1.53 -19.23 -18.18
CA HIS A 216 1.66 -19.89 -16.89
C HIS A 216 1.17 -19.02 -15.72
N CYS A 217 1.18 -19.60 -14.53
CA CYS A 217 0.86 -18.92 -13.28
C CYS A 217 1.96 -19.24 -12.26
N ASP A 218 2.62 -18.21 -11.75
CA ASP A 218 3.64 -18.32 -10.71
C ASP A 218 2.98 -18.67 -9.37
N LYS A 219 3.57 -19.60 -8.63
CA LYS A 219 3.12 -20.03 -7.31
C LYS A 219 4.11 -19.61 -6.21
N GLU A 220 5.32 -19.22 -6.58
CA GLU A 220 6.33 -18.71 -5.65
C GLU A 220 6.15 -17.20 -5.50
N LEU A 221 5.23 -16.80 -4.64
CA LEU A 221 4.81 -15.43 -4.45
C LEU A 221 5.07 -14.94 -3.03
N GLN A 222 5.20 -13.64 -2.86
CA GLN A 222 5.17 -13.04 -1.54
C GLN A 222 3.88 -13.45 -0.83
N CYS A 223 4.01 -13.97 0.39
CA CYS A 223 2.87 -14.42 1.18
C CYS A 223 2.62 -13.50 2.37
N VAL A 224 1.37 -13.38 2.74
CA VAL A 224 0.91 -12.53 3.85
C VAL A 224 0.07 -13.31 4.83
N GLU A 225 0.07 -12.86 6.08
CA GLU A 225 -0.86 -13.32 7.10
C GLU A 225 -2.23 -12.66 6.90
N ILE A 226 -3.30 -13.44 6.99
CA ILE A 226 -4.66 -12.92 6.98
C ILE A 226 -5.26 -13.08 8.37
N ASP A 227 -5.60 -11.95 9.01
CA ASP A 227 -6.28 -11.87 10.30
C ASP A 227 -5.57 -12.71 11.39
N ASP A 228 -6.28 -13.60 12.05
CA ASP A 228 -5.74 -14.49 13.08
C ASP A 228 -5.33 -15.88 12.53
N SER A 229 -5.28 -16.05 11.21
CA SER A 229 -4.84 -17.29 10.57
C SER A 229 -3.35 -17.50 10.80
N LEU A 230 -2.98 -18.73 11.13
CA LEU A 230 -1.58 -19.18 11.15
C LEU A 230 -1.06 -19.52 9.75
N MET A 231 -1.96 -19.61 8.77
CA MET A 231 -1.60 -19.88 7.38
C MET A 231 -1.44 -18.58 6.63
N THR A 232 -0.34 -18.49 5.90
CA THR A 232 -0.12 -17.38 4.96
C THR A 232 -0.79 -17.68 3.62
N VAL A 233 -1.14 -16.63 2.89
CA VAL A 233 -1.67 -16.72 1.54
C VAL A 233 -0.80 -15.93 0.57
N PRO A 234 -0.67 -16.38 -0.69
CA PRO A 234 0.10 -15.66 -1.68
C PRO A 234 -0.60 -14.38 -2.11
N GLU A 235 0.16 -13.30 -2.25
CA GLU A 235 -0.28 -12.08 -2.90
C GLU A 235 -0.33 -12.26 -4.42
N PHE A 236 -1.33 -11.72 -5.09
CA PHE A 236 -1.52 -11.81 -6.55
C PHE A 236 -1.48 -13.25 -7.11
N PRO A 237 -2.29 -14.19 -6.59
CA PRO A 237 -2.26 -15.59 -7.03
C PRO A 237 -2.73 -15.79 -8.47
N HIS A 238 -3.39 -14.79 -9.07
CA HIS A 238 -3.90 -14.82 -10.44
C HIS A 238 -3.03 -13.94 -11.34
N ASN A 239 -1.86 -14.46 -11.70
CA ASN A 239 -0.81 -13.72 -12.42
C ASN A 239 -0.52 -14.33 -13.79
N TRP A 240 0.30 -13.63 -14.58
CA TRP A 240 0.81 -14.11 -15.86
C TRP A 240 2.31 -14.34 -15.76
N MET A 241 2.74 -15.56 -15.99
CA MET A 241 4.14 -15.93 -15.92
C MET A 241 4.66 -16.44 -17.27
N TYR A 242 5.75 -15.87 -17.71
CA TYR A 242 6.62 -16.42 -18.71
C TYR A 242 7.67 -17.31 -18.00
N ASN A 243 7.86 -18.56 -18.46
CA ASN A 243 8.74 -19.51 -17.79
C ASN A 243 9.93 -19.98 -18.64
N GLY A 244 10.17 -19.32 -19.78
CA GLY A 244 11.30 -19.63 -20.67
C GLY A 244 11.06 -20.74 -21.69
N ASP A 245 9.89 -21.38 -21.73
CA ASP A 245 9.61 -22.51 -22.62
C ASP A 245 9.12 -22.13 -24.03
N SER A 246 8.84 -20.86 -24.28
CA SER A 246 8.32 -20.33 -25.54
C SER A 246 9.11 -19.11 -26.03
N PRO A 247 10.40 -19.25 -26.36
CA PRO A 247 11.27 -18.11 -26.68
C PRO A 247 10.85 -17.33 -27.93
N GLU A 248 10.08 -17.94 -28.83
CA GLU A 248 9.50 -17.28 -30.03
C GLU A 248 8.31 -16.37 -29.69
N ASN A 249 7.62 -16.61 -28.58
CA ASN A 249 6.47 -15.89 -28.09
C ASN A 249 6.76 -15.14 -26.79
N ALA A 250 7.98 -14.70 -26.57
CA ALA A 250 8.45 -14.07 -25.33
C ALA A 250 7.91 -12.66 -25.14
N TYR A 251 6.60 -12.47 -25.28
CA TYR A 251 5.90 -11.20 -25.12
C TYR A 251 4.54 -11.38 -24.46
N PHE A 252 4.05 -10.28 -23.90
CA PHE A 252 2.67 -10.05 -23.46
C PHE A 252 2.22 -8.73 -24.07
N GLU A 253 1.01 -8.65 -24.59
CA GLU A 253 0.44 -7.43 -25.16
C GLU A 253 -0.94 -7.17 -24.61
N MET A 254 -1.20 -5.95 -24.19
CA MET A 254 -2.49 -5.50 -23.70
C MET A 254 -2.89 -4.20 -24.38
N LYS A 255 -4.07 -4.19 -25.01
CA LYS A 255 -4.74 -2.99 -25.48
C LYS A 255 -5.77 -2.56 -24.45
N ILE A 256 -5.66 -1.35 -23.91
CA ILE A 256 -6.46 -0.85 -22.79
C ILE A 256 -6.86 0.61 -22.97
N SER A 257 -8.09 0.95 -22.55
CA SER A 257 -8.56 2.34 -22.49
C SER A 257 -8.56 2.84 -21.05
N CYS A 258 -7.60 3.70 -20.72
CA CYS A 258 -7.45 4.29 -19.39
C CYS A 258 -6.64 5.61 -19.48
N LYS A 259 -6.57 6.36 -18.40
CA LYS A 259 -5.75 7.58 -18.30
C LYS A 259 -4.47 7.38 -17.48
N ALA A 260 -4.44 6.37 -16.61
CA ALA A 260 -3.24 5.99 -15.87
C ALA A 260 -3.14 4.47 -15.75
N LEU A 261 -1.93 3.96 -15.79
CA LEU A 261 -1.65 2.54 -15.70
C LEU A 261 -0.38 2.29 -14.89
N LEU A 262 -0.47 1.33 -13.96
CA LEU A 262 0.67 0.77 -13.22
C LEU A 262 0.84 -0.70 -13.62
N LEU A 263 2.09 -1.12 -13.76
CA LEU A 263 2.47 -2.53 -13.87
C LEU A 263 2.89 -3.03 -12.49
N ILE A 264 2.37 -4.20 -12.09
CA ILE A 264 2.81 -4.89 -10.89
C ILE A 264 3.55 -6.14 -11.34
N PHE A 265 4.78 -6.33 -10.89
CA PHE A 265 5.59 -7.50 -11.23
C PHE A 265 6.31 -8.07 -10.01
N LYS A 266 6.71 -9.33 -10.09
CA LYS A 266 7.46 -10.01 -9.05
C LYS A 266 8.89 -9.52 -9.02
N ASP A 267 9.35 -9.06 -7.86
CA ASP A 267 10.76 -8.89 -7.53
C ASP A 267 11.27 -10.17 -6.86
N SER A 268 12.51 -10.55 -7.12
CA SER A 268 13.08 -11.77 -6.60
C SER A 268 14.61 -11.73 -6.62
N GLY A 269 15.26 -12.29 -5.61
CA GLY A 269 16.71 -12.49 -5.60
C GLY A 269 17.20 -13.70 -6.41
N GLU A 270 16.29 -14.44 -7.07
CA GLU A 270 16.62 -15.68 -7.76
C GLU A 270 17.25 -15.44 -9.14
N THR A 271 18.27 -16.21 -9.49
CA THR A 271 19.03 -16.03 -10.75
C THR A 271 18.29 -16.48 -12.00
N ASN A 272 17.26 -17.32 -11.85
CA ASN A 272 16.40 -17.79 -12.94
C ASN A 272 15.28 -16.82 -13.31
N VAL A 273 15.18 -15.68 -12.61
CA VAL A 273 14.26 -14.59 -12.94
C VAL A 273 15.01 -13.57 -13.80
N GLY A 274 14.39 -13.11 -14.87
CA GLY A 274 14.97 -12.18 -15.85
C GLY A 274 14.23 -10.86 -15.93
N LYS A 275 14.80 -9.93 -16.70
CA LYS A 275 14.23 -8.60 -16.96
C LYS A 275 13.21 -8.65 -18.09
N ALA A 276 12.32 -7.65 -18.11
CA ALA A 276 11.41 -7.43 -19.23
C ALA A 276 11.42 -5.97 -19.66
N ASP A 277 11.46 -5.73 -20.96
CA ASP A 277 11.31 -4.40 -21.55
C ASP A 277 9.83 -4.07 -21.71
N VAL A 278 9.43 -2.87 -21.33
CA VAL A 278 8.06 -2.39 -21.39
C VAL A 278 7.95 -1.25 -22.39
N TRP A 279 6.99 -1.38 -23.28
CA TRP A 279 6.68 -0.43 -24.33
C TRP A 279 5.23 0.04 -24.19
N VAL A 280 5.00 1.33 -24.43
CA VAL A 280 3.66 1.93 -24.48
C VAL A 280 3.52 2.66 -25.81
N ASP A 281 2.52 2.31 -26.60
CA ASP A 281 2.24 2.90 -27.92
C ASP A 281 3.47 2.91 -28.85
N THR A 282 4.23 1.81 -28.84
CA THR A 282 5.50 1.63 -29.58
C THR A 282 6.72 2.40 -29.05
N GLU A 283 6.56 3.24 -28.04
CA GLU A 283 7.66 3.94 -27.37
C GLU A 283 8.20 3.11 -26.21
N TYR A 284 9.53 3.02 -26.09
CA TYR A 284 10.16 2.36 -24.94
C TYR A 284 9.86 3.12 -23.65
N CYS A 285 9.28 2.44 -22.68
CA CYS A 285 8.90 3.02 -21.39
C CYS A 285 9.96 2.79 -20.33
N LEU A 286 10.25 1.53 -20.01
CA LEU A 286 11.21 1.14 -18.98
C LEU A 286 11.64 -0.32 -19.12
N CYS A 287 12.69 -0.69 -18.38
CA CYS A 287 13.04 -2.08 -18.12
C CYS A 287 12.52 -2.45 -16.73
N ALA A 288 11.58 -3.40 -16.65
CA ALA A 288 11.13 -4.00 -15.41
C ALA A 288 12.20 -4.97 -14.92
N ASP A 289 12.98 -4.55 -13.91
CA ASP A 289 14.06 -5.34 -13.33
C ASP A 289 13.59 -6.02 -12.02
N PRO A 290 13.48 -7.35 -11.98
CA PRO A 290 13.00 -8.07 -10.80
C PRO A 290 14.05 -8.23 -9.70
N HIS A 291 15.21 -7.57 -9.80
CA HIS A 291 16.31 -7.66 -8.83
C HIS A 291 16.55 -6.36 -8.05
N ILE A 292 15.58 -5.42 -8.07
CA ILE A 292 15.75 -4.12 -7.39
C ILE A 292 15.91 -4.32 -5.89
N ASN A 293 15.08 -5.14 -5.26
CA ASN A 293 15.08 -5.39 -3.83
C ASN A 293 15.84 -6.68 -3.44
N ASN A 294 16.12 -7.57 -4.39
CA ASN A 294 16.79 -8.86 -4.19
C ASN A 294 16.13 -9.80 -3.15
N TRP A 295 14.84 -9.71 -2.99
CA TRP A 295 14.05 -10.65 -2.19
C TRP A 295 12.64 -10.79 -2.77
N LEU A 296 11.92 -11.84 -2.39
CA LEU A 296 10.61 -12.13 -2.93
C LEU A 296 9.60 -11.05 -2.50
N HIS A 297 9.20 -10.22 -3.45
CA HIS A 297 8.48 -8.99 -3.21
C HIS A 297 7.58 -8.63 -4.39
N CYS A 298 6.52 -7.87 -4.12
CA CYS A 298 5.69 -7.26 -5.16
C CYS A 298 6.22 -5.85 -5.46
N ASN A 299 6.51 -5.57 -6.71
CA ASN A 299 6.97 -4.25 -7.16
C ASN A 299 5.93 -3.61 -8.08
N ALA A 300 5.73 -2.30 -7.97
CA ALA A 300 4.82 -1.55 -8.81
C ALA A 300 5.56 -0.38 -9.48
N VAL A 301 5.27 -0.16 -10.76
CA VAL A 301 5.82 0.94 -11.55
C VAL A 301 4.73 1.61 -12.37
N ILE A 302 4.77 2.93 -12.47
CA ILE A 302 3.83 3.71 -13.29
C ILE A 302 4.30 3.65 -14.74
N LEU A 303 3.44 3.16 -15.63
CA LEU A 303 3.72 3.16 -17.06
C LEU A 303 3.37 4.49 -17.71
N PHE A 304 2.23 5.06 -17.35
CA PHE A 304 1.82 6.40 -17.76
C PHE A 304 0.75 6.98 -16.83
N ASN A 305 0.61 8.30 -16.91
CA ASN A 305 -0.39 9.08 -16.20
C ASN A 305 -0.78 10.28 -17.04
N GLU A 306 -1.94 10.21 -17.68
CA GLU A 306 -2.46 11.21 -18.58
C GLU A 306 -3.70 11.91 -18.00
N LYS A 307 -4.04 13.07 -18.57
CA LYS A 307 -5.23 13.83 -18.12
C LYS A 307 -6.54 13.22 -18.60
N GLU A 308 -6.53 12.56 -19.73
CA GLU A 308 -7.70 12.04 -20.43
C GLU A 308 -7.54 10.54 -20.70
N THR A 309 -8.66 9.84 -20.66
CA THR A 309 -8.73 8.43 -21.02
C THR A 309 -8.49 8.30 -22.53
N LYS A 310 -7.49 7.49 -22.89
CA LYS A 310 -7.17 7.10 -24.27
C LYS A 310 -6.98 5.60 -24.37
N GLU A 311 -6.98 5.10 -25.59
CA GLU A 311 -6.61 3.73 -25.88
C GLU A 311 -5.10 3.64 -26.04
N HIS A 312 -4.49 2.72 -25.29
CA HIS A 312 -3.05 2.45 -25.29
C HIS A 312 -2.78 0.99 -25.63
N ILE A 313 -1.62 0.74 -26.24
CA ILE A 313 -1.08 -0.60 -26.42
C ILE A 313 0.15 -0.72 -25.51
N VAL A 314 0.07 -1.63 -24.54
CA VAL A 314 1.18 -1.96 -23.65
C VAL A 314 1.76 -3.29 -24.08
N ARG A 315 3.06 -3.32 -24.36
CA ARG A 315 3.80 -4.52 -24.72
C ARG A 315 4.93 -4.75 -23.72
N ILE A 316 4.97 -5.94 -23.17
CA ILE A 316 6.04 -6.42 -22.29
C ILE A 316 6.77 -7.51 -23.03
N GLU A 317 8.06 -7.35 -23.25
CA GLU A 317 8.87 -8.26 -24.06
C GLU A 317 10.11 -8.71 -23.29
N ILE A 318 10.38 -10.01 -23.31
CA ILE A 318 11.58 -10.56 -22.71
C ILE A 318 12.76 -10.40 -23.68
N PRO A 319 13.83 -9.66 -23.31
CA PRO A 319 15.03 -9.50 -24.13
C PRO A 319 15.63 -10.86 -24.51
N LYS A 320 16.30 -10.93 -25.66
CA LYS A 320 16.84 -12.21 -26.19
C LYS A 320 17.74 -12.94 -25.20
N GLU A 321 18.55 -12.20 -24.47
CA GLU A 321 19.48 -12.72 -23.45
C GLU A 321 18.80 -13.22 -22.19
N GLU A 322 17.54 -12.86 -21.97
CA GLU A 322 16.75 -13.22 -20.79
C GLU A 322 15.71 -14.32 -21.08
N ARG A 323 15.56 -14.77 -22.34
CA ARG A 323 14.47 -15.66 -22.78
C ARG A 323 14.45 -17.05 -22.18
N GLU A 324 15.55 -17.48 -21.55
CA GLU A 324 15.62 -18.73 -20.79
C GLU A 324 15.21 -18.58 -19.34
N LYS A 325 14.91 -17.34 -18.90
CA LYS A 325 14.53 -17.02 -17.54
C LYS A 325 13.03 -16.76 -17.41
N CYS A 326 12.55 -16.78 -16.18
CA CYS A 326 11.17 -16.49 -15.87
C CYS A 326 10.94 -14.99 -15.67
N PHE A 327 9.72 -14.51 -15.95
CA PHE A 327 9.25 -13.21 -15.56
C PHE A 327 7.75 -13.28 -15.21
N THR A 328 7.33 -12.63 -14.12
CA THR A 328 5.95 -12.70 -13.65
C THR A 328 5.32 -11.33 -13.58
N ILE A 329 4.29 -11.11 -14.38
CA ILE A 329 3.35 -9.99 -14.27
C ILE A 329 2.32 -10.36 -13.22
N LEU A 330 2.31 -9.67 -12.10
CA LEU A 330 1.38 -9.91 -10.99
C LEU A 330 0.00 -9.31 -11.26
N GLY A 331 -0.05 -8.22 -12.02
CA GLY A 331 -1.26 -7.53 -12.39
C GLY A 331 -1.01 -6.13 -12.93
N PHE A 332 -2.09 -5.40 -13.16
CA PHE A 332 -2.06 -3.99 -13.54
C PHE A 332 -3.05 -3.19 -12.71
N GLY A 333 -2.66 -1.97 -12.33
CA GLY A 333 -3.58 -0.98 -11.78
C GLY A 333 -3.96 0.04 -12.84
N TYR A 334 -5.25 0.28 -13.10
CA TYR A 334 -5.70 1.23 -14.10
C TYR A 334 -6.69 2.25 -13.55
N VAL A 335 -6.69 3.46 -14.11
CA VAL A 335 -7.65 4.54 -13.83
C VAL A 335 -8.33 4.95 -15.13
N LYS A 336 -9.67 4.97 -15.14
CA LYS A 336 -10.48 5.41 -16.29
C LYS A 336 -10.46 6.91 -16.47
#